data_b77f4b614273e4560625952ad6b2e508
#
_entry.id   b77f4b614273e4560625952ad6b2e508
#
_cell.length_a   1.000
_cell.length_b   1.000
_cell.length_c   1.000
_cell.angle_alpha   90.00
_cell.angle_beta   90.00
_cell.angle_gamma   90.00
#
_symmetry.space_group_name_H-M   'P 1'
#
loop_
_entity.id
_entity.type
_entity.pdbx_description
1 polymer ?
#
loop_
_entity_poly.entity_id
_entity_poly.type
_entity_poly.pdbx_seq_one_letter_code
_entity_poly.pdbx_strand_id
1 'polypeptide(L)'
;YDMFGLVGAKKPVGLKAPSLVLPDVWPVELTVSERRSPDMDSSEYSMYHPGNDPSETFALREYLPGDRIKNIHWKLSEKTDHLLVRQLGLPVNNAILLVLDNTADTAPSPEEREALGEAAVSVSAALCEAGLPHQAAWLDRETMEPRLCAIGDTEELTQALSGLLSAETEPDTRTVTRRLAETQGLDYAHAAVLSLRSEPEDLTTASGTPVTHVAVSAAMLRSKEGIYLAL
;
A
#
# COMPACT_ATOMS: atom_id res chain seq x y z
N TYR A 1 -41.52 20.19 19.00
CA TYR A 1 -42.21 20.98 20.03
C TYR A 1 -43.61 21.30 19.54
N ASP A 2 -44.58 21.22 20.43
CA ASP A 2 -45.91 21.78 20.13
C ASP A 2 -45.89 23.31 20.32
N MET A 3 -47.01 23.98 19.95
CA MET A 3 -47.11 25.44 20.01
C MET A 3 -46.94 26.01 21.42
N PHE A 4 -47.03 25.17 22.45
CA PHE A 4 -46.90 25.56 23.86
C PHE A 4 -45.62 25.04 24.53
N GLY A 5 -44.80 24.27 23.78
CA GLY A 5 -43.54 23.71 24.28
C GLY A 5 -43.68 22.62 25.36
N LEU A 6 -44.89 22.07 25.50
CA LEU A 6 -45.21 21.07 26.51
C LEU A 6 -44.83 19.65 26.11
N VAL A 7 -44.69 19.39 24.83
CA VAL A 7 -44.31 18.07 24.27
C VAL A 7 -43.09 18.22 23.38
N GLY A 8 -41.99 17.66 23.79
CA GLY A 8 -40.74 17.59 23.00
C GLY A 8 -40.44 16.15 22.58
N ALA A 9 -40.47 15.86 21.30
CA ALA A 9 -39.98 14.59 20.79
C ALA A 9 -38.49 14.68 20.44
N LYS A 10 -37.64 13.93 21.14
CA LYS A 10 -36.22 13.74 20.76
C LYS A 10 -36.17 12.63 19.72
N LYS A 11 -35.89 13.00 18.48
CA LYS A 11 -35.59 12.02 17.44
C LYS A 11 -34.11 11.64 17.56
N PRO A 12 -33.76 10.37 17.79
CA PRO A 12 -32.36 9.98 17.80
C PRO A 12 -31.82 10.17 16.37
N VAL A 13 -30.85 11.05 16.22
CA VAL A 13 -30.09 11.20 14.98
C VAL A 13 -28.89 10.30 15.12
N GLY A 14 -28.91 9.17 14.44
CA GLY A 14 -27.75 8.29 14.33
C GLY A 14 -26.73 8.93 13.36
N LEU A 15 -25.73 9.59 13.91
CA LEU A 15 -24.55 9.99 13.14
C LEU A 15 -23.65 8.77 13.00
N LYS A 16 -23.52 8.25 11.79
CA LYS A 16 -22.48 7.27 11.45
C LYS A 16 -21.22 8.05 11.08
N ALA A 17 -20.24 8.09 11.97
CA ALA A 17 -18.90 8.55 11.64
C ALA A 17 -18.02 7.33 11.37
N PRO A 18 -17.24 7.31 10.27
CA PRO A 18 -16.21 6.29 10.08
C PRO A 18 -15.20 6.43 11.24
N SER A 19 -14.91 5.33 11.90
CA SER A 19 -13.89 5.26 12.94
C SER A 19 -12.82 4.31 12.47
N LEU A 20 -11.58 4.80 12.35
CA LEU A 20 -10.43 3.97 12.08
C LEU A 20 -9.84 3.53 13.43
N VAL A 21 -9.80 2.24 13.65
CA VAL A 21 -9.10 1.65 14.79
C VAL A 21 -7.69 1.33 14.33
N LEU A 22 -6.70 1.90 15.00
CA LEU A 22 -5.30 1.58 14.69
C LEU A 22 -5.02 0.13 15.10
N PRO A 23 -4.40 -0.66 14.21
CA PRO A 23 -4.07 -2.04 14.50
C PRO A 23 -2.91 -2.13 15.50
N ASP A 24 -2.83 -3.27 16.17
CA ASP A 24 -1.63 -3.64 16.92
C ASP A 24 -0.49 -3.93 15.93
N VAL A 25 0.73 -3.49 16.27
CA VAL A 25 1.92 -3.75 15.45
C VAL A 25 2.61 -5.02 15.96
N TRP A 26 2.86 -5.95 15.06
CA TRP A 26 3.59 -7.19 15.35
C TRP A 26 5.09 -6.99 15.22
N PRO A 27 5.91 -7.77 15.93
CA PRO A 27 7.34 -7.76 15.70
C PRO A 27 7.64 -8.28 14.28
N VAL A 28 8.44 -7.51 13.53
CA VAL A 28 8.88 -7.87 12.17
C VAL A 28 10.40 -7.91 12.16
N GLU A 29 10.96 -9.04 11.76
CA GLU A 29 12.40 -9.21 11.57
C GLU A 29 12.71 -9.10 10.08
N LEU A 30 13.40 -8.02 9.70
CA LEU A 30 13.82 -7.76 8.33
C LEU A 30 15.26 -8.25 8.14
N THR A 31 15.46 -9.12 7.17
CA THR A 31 16.80 -9.51 6.71
C THR A 31 17.00 -8.95 5.31
N VAL A 32 17.82 -7.91 5.19
CA VAL A 32 18.19 -7.33 3.90
C VAL A 32 19.47 -8.00 3.42
N SER A 33 19.43 -8.62 2.24
CA SER A 33 20.65 -9.21 1.67
C SER A 33 21.61 -8.10 1.25
N GLU A 34 22.88 -8.18 1.68
CA GLU A 34 23.92 -7.17 1.40
C GLU A 34 24.16 -6.91 -0.12
N ARG A 35 23.71 -7.81 -0.97
CA ARG A 35 23.81 -7.66 -2.43
C ARG A 35 22.86 -6.64 -3.05
N ARG A 36 21.92 -6.11 -2.26
CA ARG A 36 20.89 -5.15 -2.68
C ARG A 36 20.73 -4.02 -1.67
N SER A 37 21.85 -3.56 -1.13
CA SER A 37 21.88 -2.25 -0.48
C SER A 37 21.21 -1.26 -1.44
N PRO A 38 20.23 -0.44 -1.02
CA PRO A 38 19.64 0.56 -1.88
C PRO A 38 20.76 1.46 -2.39
N ASP A 39 21.22 1.18 -3.60
CA ASP A 39 22.14 2.06 -4.27
C ASP A 39 21.30 3.26 -4.70
N MET A 40 21.38 4.34 -3.91
CA MET A 40 20.67 5.59 -4.20
C MET A 40 21.08 6.20 -5.55
N ASP A 41 22.07 5.60 -6.21
CA ASP A 41 22.56 5.93 -7.54
C ASP A 41 21.99 5.00 -8.65
N SER A 42 20.85 4.34 -8.41
CA SER A 42 20.18 3.59 -9.48
C SER A 42 19.88 4.52 -10.65
N SER A 43 20.49 4.25 -11.80
CA SER A 43 20.25 5.00 -13.04
C SER A 43 19.01 4.50 -13.81
N GLU A 44 18.33 3.47 -13.30
CA GLU A 44 17.15 2.88 -13.94
C GLU A 44 15.88 3.24 -13.15
N TYR A 45 14.94 3.87 -13.84
CA TYR A 45 13.66 4.31 -13.28
C TYR A 45 12.51 3.57 -13.95
N SER A 46 11.44 3.31 -13.19
CA SER A 46 10.24 2.70 -13.71
C SER A 46 9.62 3.54 -14.82
N MET A 47 9.30 2.90 -15.94
CA MET A 47 8.57 3.52 -17.06
C MET A 47 7.05 3.54 -16.82
N TYR A 48 6.57 2.83 -15.82
CA TYR A 48 5.14 2.61 -15.60
C TYR A 48 4.62 3.26 -14.32
N HIS A 49 5.48 3.52 -13.34
CA HIS A 49 5.07 3.98 -12.02
C HIS A 49 5.82 5.24 -11.58
N PRO A 50 5.07 6.26 -11.08
CA PRO A 50 5.68 7.39 -10.37
C PRO A 50 6.21 6.92 -9.02
N GLY A 51 7.27 7.56 -8.55
CA GLY A 51 7.90 7.34 -7.24
C GLY A 51 8.12 8.63 -6.47
N ASN A 52 9.15 8.63 -5.62
CA ASN A 52 9.46 9.77 -4.75
C ASN A 52 10.87 10.36 -5.00
N ASP A 53 11.62 9.87 -5.99
CA ASP A 53 12.96 10.37 -6.29
C ASP A 53 12.90 11.68 -7.09
N PRO A 54 13.36 12.81 -6.52
CA PRO A 54 13.37 14.11 -7.20
C PRO A 54 14.41 14.21 -8.30
N SER A 55 15.35 13.27 -8.41
CA SER A 55 16.42 13.28 -9.42
C SER A 55 15.88 13.08 -10.82
N GLU A 56 14.76 12.32 -10.93
CA GLU A 56 14.12 12.03 -12.20
C GLU A 56 12.65 12.46 -12.18
N THR A 57 12.17 12.89 -13.35
CA THR A 57 10.77 13.29 -13.52
C THR A 57 10.06 12.23 -14.37
N PHE A 58 9.17 11.46 -13.75
CA PHE A 58 8.37 10.45 -14.43
C PHE A 58 7.38 11.08 -15.43
N ALA A 59 6.61 12.08 -14.96
CA ALA A 59 5.61 12.76 -15.77
C ALA A 59 5.31 14.18 -15.23
N LEU A 60 4.61 14.95 -16.04
CA LEU A 60 4.02 16.22 -15.65
C LEU A 60 2.51 16.11 -15.72
N ARG A 61 1.80 16.55 -14.68
CA ARG A 61 0.34 16.63 -14.67
C ARG A 61 -0.13 17.94 -14.04
N GLU A 62 -1.39 18.25 -14.21
CA GLU A 62 -1.99 19.40 -13.54
C GLU A 62 -2.02 19.21 -12.02
N TYR A 63 -1.87 20.32 -11.31
CA TYR A 63 -1.94 20.39 -9.86
C TYR A 63 -3.33 20.01 -9.35
N LEU A 64 -3.38 19.15 -8.34
CA LEU A 64 -4.58 18.83 -7.60
C LEU A 64 -4.44 19.30 -6.14
N PRO A 65 -5.54 19.74 -5.49
CA PRO A 65 -5.51 20.06 -4.06
C PRO A 65 -4.96 18.89 -3.23
N GLY A 66 -3.90 19.18 -2.47
CA GLY A 66 -3.16 18.16 -1.69
C GLY A 66 -1.77 17.85 -2.25
N ASP A 67 -1.46 18.27 -3.47
CA ASP A 67 -0.11 18.10 -4.02
C ASP A 67 0.93 18.95 -3.29
N ARG A 68 2.13 18.38 -3.14
CA ARG A 68 3.25 19.10 -2.50
C ARG A 68 3.71 20.25 -3.36
N ILE A 69 3.68 21.47 -2.83
CA ILE A 69 4.07 22.72 -3.52
C ILE A 69 5.52 22.64 -4.05
N LYS A 70 6.42 21.93 -3.35
CA LYS A 70 7.81 21.74 -3.77
C LYS A 70 7.97 20.99 -5.10
N ASN A 71 6.96 20.23 -5.50
CA ASN A 71 6.96 19.44 -6.74
C ASN A 71 6.39 20.24 -7.92
N ILE A 72 5.93 21.48 -7.72
CA ILE A 72 5.43 22.33 -8.81
C ILE A 72 6.58 22.71 -9.75
N HIS A 73 6.37 22.50 -11.03
CA HIS A 73 7.32 22.90 -12.08
C HIS A 73 7.09 24.35 -12.50
N TRP A 74 7.51 25.30 -11.65
CA TRP A 74 7.23 26.74 -11.80
C TRP A 74 7.53 27.29 -13.19
N LYS A 75 8.68 26.93 -13.75
CA LYS A 75 9.11 27.43 -15.07
C LYS A 75 8.17 27.03 -16.21
N LEU A 76 7.58 25.82 -16.13
CA LEU A 76 6.66 25.35 -17.16
C LEU A 76 5.25 25.85 -16.88
N SER A 77 4.87 25.92 -15.61
CA SER A 77 3.57 26.45 -15.18
C SER A 77 3.38 27.89 -15.64
N GLU A 78 4.43 28.73 -15.57
CA GLU A 78 4.40 30.11 -16.08
C GLU A 78 4.21 30.20 -17.61
N LYS A 79 4.72 29.22 -18.35
CA LYS A 79 4.59 29.17 -19.81
C LYS A 79 3.24 28.68 -20.29
N THR A 80 2.60 27.81 -19.51
CA THR A 80 1.35 27.13 -19.91
C THR A 80 0.11 27.74 -19.28
N ASP A 81 0.26 28.71 -18.36
CA ASP A 81 -0.81 29.32 -17.57
C ASP A 81 -1.58 28.30 -16.70
N HIS A 82 -1.00 27.11 -16.50
CA HIS A 82 -1.54 26.04 -15.64
C HIS A 82 -0.51 25.59 -14.63
N LEU A 83 -0.93 25.35 -13.40
CA LEU A 83 -0.03 24.79 -12.39
C LEU A 83 0.27 23.32 -12.73
N LEU A 84 1.52 23.04 -13.05
CA LEU A 84 2.00 21.71 -13.38
C LEU A 84 2.86 21.15 -12.25
N VAL A 85 2.59 19.90 -11.84
CA VAL A 85 3.32 19.19 -10.82
C VAL A 85 4.15 18.09 -11.46
N ARG A 86 5.41 17.95 -11.02
CA ARG A 86 6.27 16.84 -11.39
C ARG A 86 5.86 15.60 -10.59
N GLN A 87 5.53 14.54 -11.29
CA GLN A 87 5.54 13.21 -10.72
C GLN A 87 6.99 12.72 -10.73
N LEU A 88 7.48 12.33 -9.59
CA LEU A 88 8.87 11.95 -9.39
C LEU A 88 9.14 10.54 -9.90
N GLY A 89 10.40 10.21 -10.18
CA GLY A 89 10.80 8.89 -10.64
C GLY A 89 10.75 7.85 -9.54
N LEU A 90 10.52 6.58 -9.92
CA LEU A 90 10.67 5.42 -9.05
C LEU A 90 11.93 4.66 -9.48
N PRO A 91 13.01 4.65 -8.67
CA PRO A 91 14.18 3.84 -8.98
C PRO A 91 13.83 2.35 -8.90
N VAL A 92 13.93 1.64 -10.02
CA VAL A 92 13.46 0.25 -10.14
C VAL A 92 14.29 -0.71 -9.31
N ASN A 93 15.60 -0.50 -9.25
CA ASN A 93 16.52 -1.40 -8.54
C ASN A 93 16.41 -1.31 -7.00
N ASN A 94 15.66 -0.35 -6.47
CA ASN A 94 15.56 -0.08 -5.04
C ASN A 94 14.13 -0.11 -4.50
N ALA A 95 13.13 -0.36 -5.35
CA ALA A 95 11.75 -0.37 -4.92
C ALA A 95 11.33 -1.72 -4.36
N ILE A 96 10.80 -1.70 -3.17
CA ILE A 96 10.14 -2.85 -2.54
C ILE A 96 8.64 -2.74 -2.82
N LEU A 97 8.03 -3.85 -3.26
CA LEU A 97 6.59 -3.95 -3.38
C LEU A 97 6.04 -4.77 -2.21
N LEU A 98 5.20 -4.17 -1.39
CA LEU A 98 4.42 -4.85 -0.36
C LEU A 98 3.02 -5.11 -0.89
N VAL A 99 2.69 -6.36 -1.15
CA VAL A 99 1.36 -6.75 -1.63
C VAL A 99 0.52 -7.26 -0.46
N LEU A 100 -0.57 -6.57 -0.18
CA LEU A 100 -1.66 -7.10 0.61
C LEU A 100 -2.59 -7.88 -0.31
N ASP A 101 -2.44 -9.21 -0.35
CA ASP A 101 -3.32 -10.05 -1.14
C ASP A 101 -4.66 -10.22 -0.39
N ASN A 102 -5.53 -9.23 -0.57
CA ASN A 102 -6.89 -9.24 -0.03
C ASN A 102 -7.86 -10.05 -0.90
N THR A 103 -7.36 -11.13 -1.52
CA THR A 103 -8.17 -12.16 -2.17
C THR A 103 -8.00 -13.50 -1.46
N ALA A 104 -9.02 -14.33 -1.46
CA ALA A 104 -8.96 -15.63 -0.81
C ALA A 104 -9.80 -16.65 -1.59
N ASP A 105 -9.47 -17.95 -1.45
CA ASP A 105 -10.23 -19.00 -2.14
C ASP A 105 -11.64 -19.19 -1.56
N THR A 106 -11.80 -18.83 -0.29
CA THR A 106 -13.08 -18.85 0.43
C THR A 106 -13.27 -17.58 1.22
N ALA A 107 -14.51 -17.25 1.58
CA ALA A 107 -14.78 -16.06 2.40
C ALA A 107 -14.05 -16.16 3.75
N PRO A 108 -13.11 -15.25 4.05
CA PRO A 108 -12.33 -15.31 5.27
C PRO A 108 -13.16 -14.91 6.50
N SER A 109 -12.76 -15.44 7.65
CA SER A 109 -13.30 -15.02 8.93
C SER A 109 -12.92 -13.56 9.26
N PRO A 110 -13.64 -12.90 10.19
CA PRO A 110 -13.26 -11.58 10.66
C PRO A 110 -11.83 -11.53 11.25
N GLU A 111 -11.43 -12.59 11.98
CA GLU A 111 -10.08 -12.69 12.57
C GLU A 111 -8.98 -12.82 11.51
N GLU A 112 -9.22 -13.51 10.41
CA GLU A 112 -8.27 -13.63 9.30
C GLU A 112 -8.09 -12.29 8.57
N ARG A 113 -9.17 -11.55 8.36
CA ARG A 113 -9.10 -10.20 7.76
C ARG A 113 -8.32 -9.23 8.64
N GLU A 114 -8.59 -9.26 9.95
CA GLU A 114 -7.88 -8.45 10.94
C GLU A 114 -6.38 -8.80 10.94
N ALA A 115 -6.04 -10.09 11.00
CA ALA A 115 -4.68 -10.57 10.94
C ALA A 115 -3.92 -10.07 9.69
N LEU A 116 -4.58 -10.13 8.53
CA LEU A 116 -3.99 -9.70 7.27
C LEU A 116 -3.72 -8.17 7.27
N GLY A 117 -4.66 -7.38 7.77
CA GLY A 117 -4.52 -5.93 7.91
C GLY A 117 -3.40 -5.54 8.89
N GLU A 118 -3.38 -6.18 10.08
CA GLU A 118 -2.33 -5.95 11.08
C GLU A 118 -0.94 -6.35 10.56
N ALA A 119 -0.83 -7.49 9.86
CA ALA A 119 0.43 -7.92 9.25
C ALA A 119 0.93 -6.90 8.22
N ALA A 120 0.04 -6.39 7.36
CA ALA A 120 0.41 -5.41 6.33
C ALA A 120 0.92 -4.10 6.95
N VAL A 121 0.23 -3.60 7.96
CA VAL A 121 0.66 -2.38 8.68
C VAL A 121 1.98 -2.61 9.41
N SER A 122 2.15 -3.78 10.05
CA SER A 122 3.37 -4.11 10.79
C SER A 122 4.59 -4.18 9.88
N VAL A 123 4.47 -4.85 8.73
CA VAL A 123 5.55 -4.94 7.74
C VAL A 123 5.87 -3.56 7.17
N SER A 124 4.84 -2.78 6.80
CA SER A 124 5.04 -1.43 6.28
C SER A 124 5.70 -0.51 7.31
N ALA A 125 5.30 -0.58 8.58
CA ALA A 125 5.93 0.18 9.67
C ALA A 125 7.40 -0.20 9.84
N ALA A 126 7.71 -1.50 9.85
CA ALA A 126 9.09 -1.97 9.96
C ALA A 126 9.97 -1.53 8.78
N LEU A 127 9.43 -1.51 7.55
CA LEU A 127 10.13 -0.97 6.39
C LEU A 127 10.40 0.54 6.55
N CYS A 128 9.42 1.31 7.04
CA CYS A 128 9.61 2.74 7.33
C CYS A 128 10.69 2.96 8.40
N GLU A 129 10.66 2.18 9.49
CA GLU A 129 11.66 2.26 10.57
C GLU A 129 13.08 1.90 10.07
N ALA A 130 13.18 0.96 9.14
CA ALA A 130 14.44 0.59 8.50
C ALA A 130 14.90 1.62 7.44
N GLY A 131 14.10 2.66 7.16
CA GLY A 131 14.40 3.65 6.13
C GLY A 131 14.29 3.11 4.70
N LEU A 132 13.47 2.08 4.48
CA LEU A 132 13.25 1.41 3.19
C LEU A 132 11.94 1.90 2.56
N PRO A 133 12.00 2.83 1.59
CA PRO A 133 10.82 3.24 0.83
C PRO A 133 10.23 2.05 0.07
N HIS A 134 8.91 1.96 0.06
CA HIS A 134 8.20 0.87 -0.59
C HIS A 134 6.89 1.32 -1.22
N GLN A 135 6.33 0.49 -2.07
CA GLN A 135 4.96 0.64 -2.55
C GLN A 135 4.08 -0.43 -1.91
N ALA A 136 2.93 -0.02 -1.37
CA ALA A 136 1.90 -0.93 -0.92
C ALA A 136 0.86 -1.12 -2.02
N ALA A 137 0.44 -2.36 -2.25
CA ALA A 137 -0.56 -2.72 -3.24
C ALA A 137 -1.66 -3.58 -2.63
N TRP A 138 -2.91 -3.31 -3.00
CA TRP A 138 -4.08 -4.10 -2.63
C TRP A 138 -5.17 -4.01 -3.70
N LEU A 139 -6.15 -4.90 -3.67
CA LEU A 139 -7.29 -4.86 -4.58
C LEU A 139 -8.33 -3.86 -4.07
N ASP A 140 -8.69 -2.90 -4.91
CA ASP A 140 -9.81 -2.00 -4.65
C ASP A 140 -11.13 -2.75 -4.90
N ARG A 141 -12.03 -2.71 -3.92
CA ARG A 141 -13.30 -3.44 -3.98
C ARG A 141 -14.25 -2.95 -5.07
N GLU A 142 -14.30 -1.64 -5.30
CA GLU A 142 -15.26 -1.06 -6.22
C GLU A 142 -14.85 -1.27 -7.68
N THR A 143 -13.56 -1.11 -7.95
CA THR A 143 -13.03 -1.23 -9.31
C THR A 143 -12.53 -2.64 -9.64
N MET A 144 -12.26 -3.47 -8.62
CA MET A 144 -11.61 -4.78 -8.75
C MET A 144 -10.24 -4.69 -9.45
N GLU A 145 -9.60 -3.54 -9.34
CA GLU A 145 -8.26 -3.28 -9.86
C GLU A 145 -7.25 -3.07 -8.73
N PRO A 146 -5.97 -3.43 -8.95
CA PRO A 146 -4.93 -3.17 -7.98
C PRO A 146 -4.72 -1.67 -7.75
N ARG A 147 -4.73 -1.26 -6.50
CA ARG A 147 -4.32 0.06 -6.05
C ARG A 147 -2.87 0.03 -5.58
N LEU A 148 -2.14 1.09 -5.90
CA LEU A 148 -0.75 1.28 -5.49
C LEU A 148 -0.63 2.58 -4.69
N CYS A 149 0.11 2.53 -3.59
CA CYS A 149 0.41 3.69 -2.76
C CYS A 149 1.89 3.69 -2.40
N ALA A 150 2.60 4.77 -2.69
CA ALA A 150 3.99 4.92 -2.30
C ALA A 150 4.08 5.34 -0.83
N ILE A 151 4.95 4.67 -0.07
CA ILE A 151 5.19 4.88 1.35
C ILE A 151 6.70 5.01 1.56
N GLY A 152 7.16 6.20 1.90
CA GLY A 152 8.57 6.48 2.19
C GLY A 152 8.84 6.73 3.66
N ASP A 153 7.80 7.07 4.43
CA ASP A 153 7.91 7.38 5.86
C ASP A 153 6.63 7.06 6.63
N THR A 154 6.68 7.23 7.94
CA THR A 154 5.56 6.96 8.85
C THR A 154 4.37 7.90 8.62
N GLU A 155 4.58 9.12 8.11
CA GLU A 155 3.50 10.05 7.80
C GLU A 155 2.71 9.57 6.58
N GLU A 156 3.41 9.16 5.53
CA GLU A 156 2.81 8.57 4.32
C GLU A 156 2.10 7.24 4.63
N LEU A 157 2.69 6.41 5.52
CA LEU A 157 2.02 5.22 6.03
C LEU A 157 0.70 5.57 6.73
N THR A 158 0.71 6.58 7.61
CA THR A 158 -0.50 7.01 8.33
C THR A 158 -1.62 7.43 7.36
N GLN A 159 -1.26 8.09 6.26
CA GLN A 159 -2.21 8.46 5.20
C GLN A 159 -2.74 7.23 4.44
N ALA A 160 -1.89 6.23 4.21
CA ALA A 160 -2.26 4.99 3.53
C ALA A 160 -3.11 4.03 4.40
N LEU A 161 -3.06 4.14 5.74
CA LEU A 161 -3.74 3.24 6.67
C LEU A 161 -5.22 3.08 6.39
N SER A 162 -5.93 4.16 6.05
CA SER A 162 -7.36 4.06 5.74
C SER A 162 -7.64 3.17 4.54
N GLY A 163 -6.78 3.21 3.52
CA GLY A 163 -6.89 2.34 2.35
C GLY A 163 -6.55 0.90 2.66
N LEU A 164 -5.43 0.67 3.33
CA LEU A 164 -4.96 -0.67 3.72
C LEU A 164 -5.96 -1.40 4.63
N LEU A 165 -6.46 -0.72 5.67
CA LEU A 165 -7.37 -1.32 6.65
C LEU A 165 -8.82 -1.42 6.16
N SER A 166 -9.22 -0.62 5.17
CA SER A 166 -10.53 -0.73 4.53
C SER A 166 -10.55 -1.70 3.35
N ALA A 167 -9.41 -2.28 2.98
CA ALA A 167 -9.31 -3.27 1.93
C ALA A 167 -10.04 -4.56 2.35
N GLU A 168 -11.30 -4.68 1.97
CA GLU A 168 -12.08 -5.88 2.25
C GLU A 168 -11.54 -7.05 1.44
N THR A 169 -11.50 -8.22 2.08
CA THR A 169 -11.07 -9.45 1.41
C THR A 169 -12.23 -10.05 0.63
N GLU A 170 -12.02 -10.25 -0.67
CA GLU A 170 -13.02 -10.81 -1.58
C GLU A 170 -12.65 -12.25 -1.97
N PRO A 171 -13.66 -13.15 -2.07
CA PRO A 171 -13.45 -14.48 -2.63
C PRO A 171 -13.09 -14.37 -4.12
N ASP A 172 -11.84 -14.62 -4.45
CA ASP A 172 -11.36 -14.63 -5.84
C ASP A 172 -10.16 -15.58 -5.94
N THR A 173 -10.10 -16.33 -7.03
CA THR A 173 -8.97 -17.22 -7.31
C THR A 173 -7.77 -16.49 -7.91
N ARG A 174 -7.97 -15.26 -8.39
CA ARG A 174 -6.91 -14.42 -8.95
C ARG A 174 -6.35 -13.52 -7.87
N THR A 175 -5.08 -13.71 -7.56
CA THR A 175 -4.34 -12.92 -6.57
C THR A 175 -4.11 -11.48 -7.03
N VAL A 176 -3.88 -10.59 -6.08
CA VAL A 176 -3.49 -9.19 -6.37
C VAL A 176 -2.18 -9.16 -7.15
N THR A 177 -1.24 -10.01 -6.78
CA THR A 177 0.07 -10.10 -7.44
C THR A 177 -0.07 -10.48 -8.92
N ARG A 178 -0.93 -11.44 -9.23
CA ARG A 178 -1.20 -11.84 -10.61
C ARG A 178 -1.83 -10.72 -11.43
N ARG A 179 -2.78 -10.01 -10.84
CA ARG A 179 -3.41 -8.84 -11.50
C ARG A 179 -2.40 -7.74 -11.78
N LEU A 180 -1.50 -7.46 -10.84
CA LEU A 180 -0.40 -6.51 -11.04
C LEU A 180 0.52 -6.95 -12.17
N ALA A 181 0.93 -8.22 -12.18
CA ALA A 181 1.79 -8.76 -13.24
C ALA A 181 1.17 -8.64 -14.64
N GLU A 182 -0.15 -8.85 -14.75
CA GLU A 182 -0.89 -8.76 -16.02
C GLU A 182 -1.12 -7.32 -16.49
N THR A 183 -1.33 -6.37 -15.56
CA THR A 183 -1.74 -4.99 -15.91
C THR A 183 -0.58 -4.02 -16.00
N GLN A 184 0.41 -4.15 -15.14
CA GLN A 184 1.45 -3.14 -14.94
C GLN A 184 2.88 -3.71 -14.97
N GLY A 185 3.00 -5.03 -14.92
CA GLY A 185 4.27 -5.70 -14.71
C GLY A 185 4.74 -5.61 -13.25
N LEU A 186 5.68 -6.48 -12.88
CA LEU A 186 6.31 -6.48 -11.54
C LEU A 186 7.78 -6.13 -11.73
N ASP A 187 8.06 -4.83 -11.83
CA ASP A 187 9.40 -4.31 -12.03
C ASP A 187 9.90 -3.68 -10.72
N TYR A 188 10.25 -4.54 -9.77
CA TYR A 188 10.67 -4.19 -8.42
C TYR A 188 11.93 -4.96 -8.03
N ALA A 189 12.73 -4.39 -7.12
CA ALA A 189 13.87 -5.09 -6.55
C ALA A 189 13.45 -6.32 -5.77
N HIS A 190 12.34 -6.22 -5.04
CA HIS A 190 11.75 -7.31 -4.26
C HIS A 190 10.24 -7.12 -4.09
N ALA A 191 9.49 -8.22 -4.07
CA ALA A 191 8.08 -8.21 -3.73
C ALA A 191 7.82 -9.06 -2.49
N ALA A 192 7.20 -8.47 -1.47
CA ALA A 192 6.70 -9.17 -0.29
C ALA A 192 5.20 -9.31 -0.39
N VAL A 193 4.69 -10.53 -0.38
CA VAL A 193 3.27 -10.84 -0.52
C VAL A 193 2.73 -11.38 0.79
N LEU A 194 1.79 -10.66 1.40
CA LEU A 194 1.04 -11.10 2.56
C LEU A 194 -0.30 -11.66 2.09
N SER A 195 -0.59 -12.90 2.39
CA SER A 195 -1.79 -13.60 1.90
C SER A 195 -2.36 -14.54 2.94
N LEU A 196 -3.67 -14.78 2.88
CA LEU A 196 -4.35 -15.81 3.67
C LEU A 196 -4.15 -17.22 3.08
N ARG A 197 -3.55 -17.31 1.89
CA ARG A 197 -3.23 -18.59 1.25
C ARG A 197 -1.98 -19.19 1.87
N SER A 198 -2.02 -20.48 2.12
CA SER A 198 -0.88 -21.23 2.69
C SER A 198 0.24 -21.48 1.68
N GLU A 199 -0.09 -21.52 0.40
CA GLU A 199 0.86 -21.77 -0.66
C GLU A 199 1.08 -20.51 -1.52
N PRO A 200 2.35 -20.18 -1.86
CA PRO A 200 2.63 -19.09 -2.76
C PRO A 200 2.11 -19.41 -4.16
N GLU A 201 1.59 -18.41 -4.84
CA GLU A 201 1.33 -18.55 -6.28
C GLU A 201 2.67 -18.62 -7.01
N ASP A 202 2.80 -19.61 -7.91
CA ASP A 202 3.99 -19.73 -8.77
C ASP A 202 3.95 -18.63 -9.85
N LEU A 203 4.44 -17.47 -9.46
CA LEU A 203 4.56 -16.32 -10.35
C LEU A 203 5.94 -16.32 -10.98
N THR A 204 6.01 -16.84 -12.19
CA THR A 204 7.16 -16.59 -13.06
C THR A 204 7.07 -15.12 -13.50
N THR A 205 7.64 -14.22 -12.70
CA THR A 205 7.71 -12.81 -13.07
C THR A 205 8.61 -12.66 -14.29
N ALA A 206 8.08 -12.05 -15.34
CA ALA A 206 8.86 -11.81 -16.57
C ALA A 206 10.11 -10.95 -16.29
N SER A 207 10.09 -10.15 -15.21
CA SER A 207 11.18 -9.29 -14.74
C SER A 207 12.19 -10.01 -13.83
N GLY A 208 11.91 -11.24 -13.38
CA GLY A 208 12.77 -11.97 -12.44
C GLY A 208 12.76 -11.38 -11.01
N THR A 209 11.77 -10.55 -10.67
CA THR A 209 11.61 -9.99 -9.30
C THR A 209 11.48 -11.12 -8.29
N PRO A 210 12.35 -11.18 -7.27
CA PRO A 210 12.20 -12.16 -6.20
C PRO A 210 10.97 -11.85 -5.36
N VAL A 211 10.22 -12.89 -5.03
CA VAL A 211 8.97 -12.78 -4.27
C VAL A 211 9.12 -13.54 -2.96
N THR A 212 8.92 -12.85 -1.84
CA THR A 212 8.78 -13.48 -0.52
C THR A 212 7.30 -13.56 -0.17
N HIS A 213 6.80 -14.75 0.04
CA HIS A 213 5.42 -15.00 0.43
C HIS A 213 5.33 -15.25 1.93
N VAL A 214 4.43 -14.53 2.61
CA VAL A 214 4.11 -14.69 4.01
C VAL A 214 2.65 -15.12 4.14
N ALA A 215 2.44 -16.37 4.53
CA ALA A 215 1.11 -16.88 4.82
C ALA A 215 0.64 -16.35 6.18
N VAL A 216 -0.41 -15.54 6.18
CA VAL A 216 -1.00 -14.95 7.38
C VAL A 216 -2.19 -15.79 7.84
N SER A 217 -2.31 -16.02 9.14
CA SER A 217 -3.41 -16.80 9.71
C SER A 217 -3.98 -16.13 10.97
N ALA A 218 -5.22 -16.47 11.32
CA ALA A 218 -5.83 -16.04 12.57
C ALA A 218 -5.06 -16.52 13.83
N ALA A 219 -4.25 -17.57 13.70
CA ALA A 219 -3.40 -18.04 14.81
C ALA A 219 -2.29 -17.02 15.11
N MET A 220 -1.72 -16.37 14.10
CA MET A 220 -0.70 -15.33 14.26
C MET A 220 -1.25 -14.12 15.01
N LEU A 221 -2.51 -13.72 14.76
CA LEU A 221 -3.18 -12.67 15.50
C LEU A 221 -3.20 -12.93 17.01
N ARG A 222 -3.42 -14.19 17.41
CA ARG A 222 -3.51 -14.57 18.81
C ARG A 222 -2.16 -14.74 19.48
N SER A 223 -1.18 -15.30 18.76
CA SER A 223 0.17 -15.54 19.27
C SER A 223 1.07 -14.32 19.20
N LYS A 224 0.72 -13.35 18.37
CA LYS A 224 1.60 -12.20 17.99
C LYS A 224 3.00 -12.68 17.59
N GLU A 225 3.03 -13.81 16.87
CA GLU A 225 4.26 -14.38 16.34
C GLU A 225 4.90 -13.41 15.34
N GLY A 226 6.23 -13.26 15.43
CA GLY A 226 6.95 -12.34 14.57
C GLY A 226 6.88 -12.72 13.09
N ILE A 227 6.88 -11.72 12.22
CA ILE A 227 6.97 -11.90 10.77
C ILE A 227 8.43 -11.85 10.35
N TYR A 228 8.89 -12.86 9.62
CA TYR A 228 10.23 -12.89 9.02
C TYR A 228 10.15 -12.51 7.56
N LEU A 229 10.87 -11.47 7.18
CA LEU A 229 10.91 -11.00 5.80
C LEU A 229 12.36 -10.91 5.32
N ALA A 230 12.69 -11.72 4.32
CA ALA A 230 13.98 -11.67 3.63
C ALA A 230 13.82 -10.86 2.33
N LEU A 231 14.56 -9.75 2.22
CA LEU A 231 14.55 -8.81 1.11
C LEU A 231 15.85 -8.84 0.33
#